data_9e5899e001ea81b279e67ac809eaf94e
#
_entry.id   9e5899e001ea81b279e67ac809eaf94e
#
_cell.length_a   1.000
_cell.length_b   1.000
_cell.length_c   1.000
_cell.angle_alpha   90.00
_cell.angle_beta   90.00
_cell.angle_gamma   90.00
#
_symmetry.space_group_name_H-M   'P 1'
#
loop_
_entity.id
_entity.type
_entity.pdbx_description
1 polymer ?
#
loop_
_entity_poly.entity_id
_entity_poly.type
_entity_poly.pdbx_seq_one_letter_code
_entity_poly.pdbx_strand_id
1 'polypeptide(L)'
;MTPSLPLAYLGVIVATFFWGTNFNVGAYIIAHQPPISASIERFSLATLMLLLVFGLRGQLRLSALKNNWPAYLGLGVLGFTVFNLCTFFGLQSTSPVNGALILATTPLWTMVFSVIWEHEKLSPARVTGLLSGFIGVALVITQGDIQTLLRLDISPGDGIILLGSLAWALNMVGTRRWVRNATAVETTSYSMLFGTLALLPLGMLFEDPRQSLAAAPLGVHAAVAYLALCGSLLAYLLWFNGLEKIGSVRTAIFFNLAPVFTMLVATLTGHTPNLWQLAGAAWVILGVLLASGALRRLAPAHSAARQP
;
A
#
# COMPACT_ATOMS: atom_id res chain seq x y z
N MET A 1 -3.47 11.18 -22.88
CA MET A 1 -3.58 12.34 -21.98
C MET A 1 -2.92 11.97 -20.65
N THR A 2 -1.87 12.67 -20.24
CA THR A 2 -1.28 12.48 -18.92
C THR A 2 -2.27 13.03 -17.88
N PRO A 3 -2.70 12.25 -16.87
CA PRO A 3 -3.59 12.74 -15.82
C PRO A 3 -2.99 13.98 -15.17
N SER A 4 -3.84 14.98 -14.89
CA SER A 4 -3.42 16.18 -14.18
C SER A 4 -2.94 15.82 -12.77
N LEU A 5 -2.10 16.66 -12.17
CA LEU A 5 -1.57 16.46 -10.82
C LEU A 5 -2.68 16.22 -9.76
N PRO A 6 -3.82 16.94 -9.77
CA PRO A 6 -4.95 16.65 -8.90
C PRO A 6 -5.52 15.23 -9.08
N LEU A 7 -5.57 14.73 -10.31
CA LEU A 7 -6.05 13.39 -10.59
C LEU A 7 -5.10 12.30 -10.07
N ALA A 8 -3.79 12.57 -10.04
CA ALA A 8 -2.82 11.66 -9.42
C ALA A 8 -3.03 11.57 -7.90
N TYR A 9 -3.26 12.69 -7.20
CA TYR A 9 -3.60 12.69 -5.78
C TYR A 9 -4.90 11.95 -5.49
N LEU A 10 -5.96 12.21 -6.28
CA LEU A 10 -7.23 11.50 -6.15
C LEU A 10 -7.05 9.99 -6.37
N GLY A 11 -6.25 9.60 -7.37
CA GLY A 11 -5.94 8.19 -7.63
C GLY A 11 -5.27 7.52 -6.42
N VAL A 12 -4.30 8.16 -5.78
CA VAL A 12 -3.63 7.63 -4.58
C VAL A 12 -4.61 7.50 -3.41
N ILE A 13 -5.52 8.46 -3.22
CA ILE A 13 -6.57 8.39 -2.18
C ILE A 13 -7.48 7.19 -2.45
N VAL A 14 -7.95 7.02 -3.70
CA VAL A 14 -8.80 5.88 -4.08
C VAL A 14 -8.07 4.55 -3.92
N ALA A 15 -6.80 4.47 -4.28
CA ALA A 15 -5.98 3.28 -4.04
C ALA A 15 -5.91 2.92 -2.55
N THR A 16 -5.71 3.93 -1.70
CA THR A 16 -5.65 3.74 -0.25
C THR A 16 -7.02 3.35 0.33
N PHE A 17 -8.12 3.85 -0.22
CA PHE A 17 -9.47 3.40 0.13
C PHE A 17 -9.64 1.91 -0.15
N PHE A 18 -9.28 1.43 -1.35
CA PHE A 18 -9.34 0.01 -1.66
C PHE A 18 -8.47 -0.83 -0.73
N TRP A 19 -7.28 -0.34 -0.36
CA TRP A 19 -6.43 -1.04 0.61
C TRP A 19 -7.00 -1.02 2.03
N GLY A 20 -7.73 0.02 2.42
CA GLY A 20 -8.49 0.04 3.67
C GLY A 20 -9.56 -1.05 3.73
N THR A 21 -10.24 -1.32 2.60
CA THR A 21 -11.22 -2.42 2.53
C THR A 21 -10.57 -3.81 2.55
N ASN A 22 -9.31 -3.93 2.09
CA ASN A 22 -8.61 -5.23 2.02
C ASN A 22 -8.48 -5.91 3.39
N PHE A 23 -8.37 -5.16 4.48
CA PHE A 23 -8.23 -5.74 5.81
C PHE A 23 -9.46 -6.57 6.21
N ASN A 24 -10.67 -6.02 6.00
CA ASN A 24 -11.91 -6.71 6.32
C ASN A 24 -12.16 -7.90 5.39
N VAL A 25 -12.01 -7.69 4.07
CA VAL A 25 -12.20 -8.75 3.06
C VAL A 25 -11.12 -9.81 3.17
N GLY A 26 -9.86 -9.42 3.41
CA GLY A 26 -8.74 -10.33 3.62
C GLY A 26 -8.94 -11.22 4.83
N ALA A 27 -9.42 -10.69 5.96
CA ALA A 27 -9.72 -11.48 7.16
C ALA A 27 -10.76 -12.58 6.85
N TYR A 28 -11.79 -12.28 6.07
CA TYR A 28 -12.76 -13.29 5.62
C TYR A 28 -12.11 -14.36 4.76
N ILE A 29 -11.22 -13.99 3.83
CA ILE A 29 -10.55 -14.93 2.93
C ILE A 29 -9.65 -15.88 3.72
N ILE A 30 -8.76 -15.36 4.58
CA ILE A 30 -7.78 -16.20 5.32
C ILE A 30 -8.42 -17.09 6.39
N ALA A 31 -9.66 -16.81 6.80
CA ALA A 31 -10.43 -17.71 7.65
C ALA A 31 -10.89 -19.00 6.92
N HIS A 32 -10.85 -19.02 5.56
CA HIS A 32 -11.37 -20.11 4.75
C HIS A 32 -10.35 -20.66 3.74
N GLN A 33 -9.24 -19.96 3.55
CA GLN A 33 -8.22 -20.31 2.56
C GLN A 33 -6.82 -19.97 3.08
N PRO A 34 -5.81 -20.84 2.88
CA PRO A 34 -4.43 -20.58 3.28
C PRO A 34 -3.86 -19.33 2.61
N PRO A 35 -3.02 -18.54 3.32
CA PRO A 35 -2.57 -17.22 2.89
C PRO A 35 -1.82 -17.19 1.56
N ILE A 36 -0.94 -18.17 1.29
CA ILE A 36 -0.15 -18.19 0.04
C ILE A 36 -1.07 -18.54 -1.12
N SER A 37 -1.96 -19.52 -0.96
CA SER A 37 -2.95 -19.94 -1.97
C SER A 37 -3.90 -18.79 -2.32
N ALA A 38 -4.41 -18.07 -1.31
CA ALA A 38 -5.24 -16.88 -1.50
C ALA A 38 -4.48 -15.77 -2.25
N SER A 39 -3.20 -15.56 -1.92
CA SER A 39 -2.35 -14.59 -2.61
C SER A 39 -2.08 -14.98 -4.07
N ILE A 40 -1.84 -16.28 -4.34
CA ILE A 40 -1.68 -16.81 -5.70
C ILE A 40 -2.94 -16.56 -6.52
N GLU A 41 -4.12 -16.91 -6.01
CA GLU A 41 -5.38 -16.67 -6.70
C GLU A 41 -5.60 -15.19 -7.00
N ARG A 42 -5.45 -14.34 -6.00
CA ARG A 42 -5.61 -12.88 -6.10
C ARG A 42 -4.68 -12.28 -7.14
N PHE A 43 -3.38 -12.54 -7.03
CA PHE A 43 -2.40 -11.90 -7.90
C PHE A 43 -2.33 -12.55 -9.28
N SER A 44 -2.64 -13.84 -9.42
CA SER A 44 -2.79 -14.47 -10.74
C SER A 44 -3.95 -13.86 -11.51
N LEU A 45 -5.11 -13.69 -10.88
CA LEU A 45 -6.28 -13.05 -11.49
C LEU A 45 -5.99 -11.59 -11.88
N ALA A 46 -5.39 -10.82 -10.97
CA ALA A 46 -5.05 -9.42 -11.24
C ALA A 46 -3.99 -9.30 -12.36
N THR A 47 -2.96 -10.13 -12.36
CA THR A 47 -1.92 -10.17 -13.39
C THR A 47 -2.52 -10.54 -14.74
N LEU A 48 -3.36 -11.57 -14.79
CA LEU A 48 -4.04 -11.98 -16.03
C LEU A 48 -4.88 -10.85 -16.59
N MET A 49 -5.67 -10.18 -15.76
CA MET A 49 -6.47 -9.02 -16.17
C MET A 49 -5.60 -7.88 -16.72
N LEU A 50 -4.48 -7.56 -16.04
CA LEU A 50 -3.54 -6.54 -16.50
C LEU A 50 -2.95 -6.89 -17.87
N LEU A 51 -2.44 -8.12 -18.00
CA LEU A 51 -1.80 -8.57 -19.25
C LEU A 51 -2.79 -8.65 -20.41
N LEU A 52 -4.02 -9.13 -20.16
CA LEU A 52 -5.05 -9.19 -21.21
C LEU A 52 -5.52 -7.77 -21.60
N VAL A 53 -5.95 -6.95 -20.64
CA VAL A 53 -6.52 -5.64 -20.95
C VAL A 53 -5.51 -4.71 -21.60
N PHE A 54 -4.32 -4.61 -21.02
CA PHE A 54 -3.30 -3.67 -21.51
C PHE A 54 -2.42 -4.27 -22.61
N GLY A 55 -2.27 -5.60 -22.65
CA GLY A 55 -1.62 -6.30 -23.77
C GLY A 55 -2.42 -6.16 -25.05
N LEU A 56 -3.72 -6.44 -25.02
CA LEU A 56 -4.62 -6.29 -26.19
C LEU A 56 -4.72 -4.83 -26.66
N ARG A 57 -4.52 -3.86 -25.76
CA ARG A 57 -4.48 -2.42 -26.11
C ARG A 57 -3.10 -1.97 -26.62
N GLY A 58 -2.13 -2.86 -26.74
CA GLY A 58 -0.77 -2.52 -27.17
C GLY A 58 -0.01 -1.60 -26.20
N GLN A 59 -0.42 -1.54 -24.92
CA GLN A 59 0.17 -0.67 -23.90
C GLN A 59 1.30 -1.34 -23.10
N LEU A 60 1.61 -2.61 -23.38
CA LEU A 60 2.69 -3.37 -22.75
C LEU A 60 3.82 -3.60 -23.78
N ARG A 61 4.80 -2.71 -23.76
CA ARG A 61 5.94 -2.82 -24.67
C ARG A 61 6.92 -3.89 -24.19
N LEU A 62 7.24 -4.83 -25.07
CA LEU A 62 8.25 -5.87 -24.79
C LEU A 62 9.65 -5.27 -24.53
N SER A 63 9.96 -4.11 -25.12
CA SER A 63 11.20 -3.37 -24.84
C SER A 63 11.28 -2.89 -23.40
N ALA A 64 10.17 -2.42 -22.81
CA ALA A 64 10.11 -2.04 -21.40
C ALA A 64 10.38 -3.25 -20.48
N LEU A 65 9.82 -4.42 -20.80
CA LEU A 65 10.12 -5.67 -20.11
C LEU A 65 11.60 -6.04 -20.21
N LYS A 66 12.14 -6.13 -21.43
CA LYS A 66 13.52 -6.54 -21.67
C LYS A 66 14.55 -5.62 -21.00
N ASN A 67 14.29 -4.31 -20.98
CA ASN A 67 15.22 -3.33 -20.44
C ASN A 67 15.15 -3.23 -18.89
N ASN A 68 14.04 -3.65 -18.28
CA ASN A 68 13.82 -3.49 -16.85
C ASN A 68 13.54 -4.81 -16.11
N TRP A 69 13.68 -5.99 -16.76
CA TRP A 69 13.29 -7.25 -16.12
C TRP A 69 13.95 -7.51 -14.75
N PRO A 70 15.24 -7.16 -14.50
CA PRO A 70 15.82 -7.38 -13.18
C PRO A 70 15.17 -6.48 -12.12
N ALA A 71 14.85 -5.24 -12.50
CA ALA A 71 14.11 -4.33 -11.61
C ALA A 71 12.70 -4.86 -11.34
N TYR A 72 11.97 -5.28 -12.37
CA TYR A 72 10.64 -5.85 -12.19
C TYR A 72 10.63 -7.13 -11.36
N LEU A 73 11.64 -8.00 -11.53
CA LEU A 73 11.80 -9.20 -10.70
C LEU A 73 12.00 -8.80 -9.23
N GLY A 74 13.00 -7.97 -8.93
CA GLY A 74 13.29 -7.54 -7.57
C GLY A 74 12.12 -6.80 -6.92
N LEU A 75 11.51 -5.85 -7.64
CA LEU A 75 10.35 -5.09 -7.17
C LEU A 75 9.09 -5.95 -7.04
N GLY A 76 8.91 -6.89 -7.96
CA GLY A 76 7.81 -7.87 -7.90
C GLY A 76 7.92 -8.74 -6.66
N VAL A 77 9.09 -9.29 -6.41
CA VAL A 77 9.36 -10.09 -5.21
C VAL A 77 9.18 -9.24 -3.94
N LEU A 78 9.74 -8.04 -3.87
CA LEU A 78 9.63 -7.18 -2.68
C LEU A 78 8.19 -6.73 -2.42
N GLY A 79 7.50 -6.21 -3.44
CA GLY A 79 6.21 -5.54 -3.26
C GLY A 79 5.00 -6.48 -3.27
N PHE A 80 5.07 -7.59 -4.00
CA PHE A 80 3.91 -8.49 -4.14
C PHE A 80 4.10 -9.83 -3.42
N THR A 81 5.34 -10.33 -3.29
CA THR A 81 5.61 -11.57 -2.57
C THR A 81 5.96 -11.28 -1.11
N VAL A 82 7.12 -10.67 -0.86
CA VAL A 82 7.67 -10.48 0.49
C VAL A 82 6.73 -9.65 1.37
N PHE A 83 6.28 -8.49 0.88
CA PHE A 83 5.37 -7.61 1.65
C PHE A 83 4.10 -8.34 2.07
N ASN A 84 3.44 -9.04 1.15
CA ASN A 84 2.18 -9.74 1.47
C ASN A 84 2.41 -10.94 2.40
N LEU A 85 3.42 -11.77 2.12
CA LEU A 85 3.72 -12.92 2.97
C LEU A 85 4.16 -12.49 4.38
N CYS A 86 5.04 -11.48 4.49
CA CYS A 86 5.43 -10.93 5.78
C CYS A 86 4.22 -10.41 6.57
N THR A 87 3.27 -9.75 5.89
CA THR A 87 2.06 -9.27 6.55
C THR A 87 1.20 -10.44 7.06
N PHE A 88 0.95 -11.45 6.24
CA PHE A 88 0.11 -12.58 6.63
C PHE A 88 0.77 -13.49 7.68
N PHE A 89 2.03 -13.87 7.50
CA PHE A 89 2.74 -14.69 8.48
C PHE A 89 3.01 -13.96 9.78
N GLY A 90 3.33 -12.67 9.70
CA GLY A 90 3.52 -11.85 10.89
C GLY A 90 2.26 -11.79 11.75
N LEU A 91 1.09 -11.61 11.13
CA LEU A 91 -0.20 -11.57 11.83
C LEU A 91 -0.59 -12.91 12.51
N GLN A 92 0.08 -14.01 12.19
CA GLN A 92 -0.14 -15.28 12.92
C GLN A 92 0.45 -15.29 14.33
N SER A 93 1.44 -14.40 14.60
CA SER A 93 2.17 -14.38 15.89
C SER A 93 2.23 -12.99 16.51
N THR A 94 1.59 -11.98 15.92
CA THR A 94 1.43 -10.65 16.52
C THR A 94 -0.03 -10.21 16.57
N SER A 95 -0.31 -9.19 17.37
CA SER A 95 -1.65 -8.60 17.40
C SER A 95 -1.93 -7.77 16.14
N PRO A 96 -3.18 -7.68 15.68
CA PRO A 96 -3.56 -6.77 14.60
C PRO A 96 -3.17 -5.31 14.87
N VAL A 97 -3.19 -4.89 16.13
CA VAL A 97 -2.79 -3.55 16.58
C VAL A 97 -1.31 -3.30 16.32
N ASN A 98 -0.43 -4.22 16.76
CA ASN A 98 1.01 -4.13 16.52
C ASN A 98 1.30 -4.12 15.02
N GLY A 99 0.71 -5.07 14.29
CA GLY A 99 0.89 -5.16 12.84
C GLY A 99 0.52 -3.88 12.11
N ALA A 100 -0.62 -3.27 12.45
CA ALA A 100 -1.07 -2.03 11.83
C ALA A 100 -0.16 -0.83 12.20
N LEU A 101 0.32 -0.74 13.46
CA LEU A 101 1.27 0.29 13.89
C LEU A 101 2.60 0.16 13.15
N ILE A 102 3.10 -1.07 12.99
CA ILE A 102 4.35 -1.32 12.26
C ILE A 102 4.20 -0.94 10.78
N LEU A 103 3.12 -1.33 10.13
CA LEU A 103 2.85 -0.94 8.74
C LEU A 103 2.70 0.57 8.56
N ALA A 104 2.16 1.28 9.55
CA ALA A 104 2.09 2.74 9.56
C ALA A 104 3.48 3.42 9.62
N THR A 105 4.55 2.68 9.94
CA THR A 105 5.93 3.18 9.84
C THR A 105 6.47 3.18 8.41
N THR A 106 5.80 2.53 7.45
CA THR A 106 6.27 2.43 6.05
C THR A 106 6.65 3.78 5.41
N PRO A 107 5.88 4.87 5.60
CA PRO A 107 6.28 6.17 5.08
C PRO A 107 7.58 6.71 5.68
N LEU A 108 7.91 6.37 6.94
CA LEU A 108 9.19 6.74 7.57
C LEU A 108 10.35 6.05 6.84
N TRP A 109 10.23 4.74 6.59
CA TRP A 109 11.23 3.98 5.84
C TRP A 109 11.37 4.45 4.39
N THR A 110 10.24 4.76 3.74
CA THR A 110 10.25 5.35 2.39
C THR A 110 11.01 6.66 2.38
N MET A 111 10.83 7.50 3.39
CA MET A 111 11.57 8.75 3.54
C MET A 111 13.08 8.52 3.70
N VAL A 112 13.48 7.57 4.57
CA VAL A 112 14.88 7.20 4.77
C VAL A 112 15.53 6.72 3.47
N PHE A 113 14.87 5.80 2.76
CA PHE A 113 15.39 5.27 1.49
C PHE A 113 15.41 6.33 0.38
N SER A 114 14.44 7.27 0.34
CA SER A 114 14.46 8.36 -0.62
C SER A 114 15.61 9.34 -0.39
N VAL A 115 15.97 9.61 0.86
CA VAL A 115 17.17 10.42 1.17
C VAL A 115 18.43 9.72 0.68
N ILE A 116 18.56 8.43 0.96
CA ILE A 116 19.78 7.66 0.63
C ILE A 116 19.93 7.46 -0.88
N TRP A 117 18.86 7.08 -1.59
CA TRP A 117 18.95 6.64 -2.99
C TRP A 117 18.42 7.62 -4.01
N GLU A 118 17.42 8.43 -3.68
CA GLU A 118 16.90 9.48 -4.57
C GLU A 118 17.57 10.83 -4.29
N HIS A 119 18.39 10.94 -3.21
CA HIS A 119 18.98 12.21 -2.74
C HIS A 119 17.94 13.30 -2.51
N GLU A 120 16.72 12.89 -2.09
CA GLU A 120 15.60 13.81 -1.90
C GLU A 120 15.84 14.71 -0.69
N LYS A 121 15.72 16.03 -0.90
CA LYS A 121 15.79 17.00 0.20
C LYS A 121 14.47 17.01 0.96
N LEU A 122 14.54 16.71 2.25
CA LEU A 122 13.37 16.73 3.12
C LEU A 122 13.00 18.17 3.50
N SER A 123 11.74 18.53 3.31
CA SER A 123 11.22 19.76 3.86
C SER A 123 10.67 19.54 5.28
N PRO A 124 10.79 20.52 6.20
CA PRO A 124 10.20 20.41 7.53
C PRO A 124 8.71 20.04 7.50
N ALA A 125 7.95 20.59 6.54
CA ALA A 125 6.53 20.26 6.38
C ALA A 125 6.26 18.80 6.05
N ARG A 126 7.17 18.11 5.33
CA ARG A 126 7.03 16.66 5.08
C ARG A 126 7.32 15.84 6.33
N VAL A 127 8.37 16.21 7.07
CA VAL A 127 8.72 15.52 8.31
C VAL A 127 7.61 15.69 9.35
N THR A 128 7.15 16.92 9.58
CA THR A 128 6.06 17.18 10.55
C THR A 128 4.74 16.51 10.12
N GLY A 129 4.40 16.54 8.83
CA GLY A 129 3.20 15.87 8.32
C GLY A 129 3.27 14.36 8.45
N LEU A 130 4.45 13.76 8.24
CA LEU A 130 4.69 12.34 8.41
C LEU A 130 4.54 11.90 9.88
N LEU A 131 5.19 12.63 10.80
CA LEU A 131 5.07 12.38 12.24
C LEU A 131 3.64 12.58 12.73
N SER A 132 2.96 13.63 12.27
CA SER A 132 1.55 13.87 12.54
C SER A 132 0.68 12.70 12.05
N GLY A 133 0.90 12.23 10.82
CA GLY A 133 0.18 11.07 10.28
C GLY A 133 0.37 9.82 11.12
N PHE A 134 1.61 9.53 11.57
CA PHE A 134 1.92 8.40 12.43
C PHE A 134 1.21 8.48 13.80
N ILE A 135 1.25 9.65 14.43
CA ILE A 135 0.53 9.89 15.71
C ILE A 135 -0.98 9.68 15.50
N GLY A 136 -1.54 10.21 14.41
CA GLY A 136 -2.95 10.02 14.09
C GLY A 136 -3.33 8.54 13.90
N VAL A 137 -2.50 7.76 13.21
CA VAL A 137 -2.71 6.30 13.06
C VAL A 137 -2.65 5.61 14.42
N ALA A 138 -1.67 5.96 15.27
CA ALA A 138 -1.57 5.41 16.61
C ALA A 138 -2.87 5.67 17.43
N LEU A 139 -3.41 6.90 17.36
CA LEU A 139 -4.67 7.23 18.04
C LEU A 139 -5.87 6.44 17.50
N VAL A 140 -5.98 6.27 16.17
CA VAL A 140 -7.07 5.46 15.56
C VAL A 140 -7.00 4.02 16.06
N ILE A 141 -5.81 3.43 16.06
CA ILE A 141 -5.61 2.01 16.35
C ILE A 141 -5.75 1.73 17.84
N THR A 142 -5.18 2.57 18.70
CA THR A 142 -5.22 2.40 20.16
C THR A 142 -6.52 2.90 20.80
N GLN A 143 -7.35 3.60 20.04
CA GLN A 143 -8.59 4.23 20.53
C GLN A 143 -8.37 5.16 21.73
N GLY A 144 -7.19 5.79 21.81
CA GLY A 144 -6.78 6.66 22.89
C GLY A 144 -6.32 5.97 24.18
N ASP A 145 -6.31 4.65 24.21
CA ASP A 145 -5.77 3.89 25.34
C ASP A 145 -4.25 3.80 25.27
N ILE A 146 -3.56 4.63 26.05
CA ILE A 146 -2.10 4.64 26.16
C ILE A 146 -1.57 3.31 26.73
N GLN A 147 -2.36 2.58 27.51
CA GLN A 147 -1.94 1.29 28.05
C GLN A 147 -1.82 0.25 26.94
N THR A 148 -2.61 0.36 25.89
CA THR A 148 -2.46 -0.47 24.69
C THR A 148 -1.07 -0.31 24.07
N LEU A 149 -0.52 0.92 24.02
CA LEU A 149 0.86 1.16 23.56
C LEU A 149 1.92 0.68 24.55
N LEU A 150 1.66 0.84 25.85
CA LEU A 150 2.62 0.43 26.89
C LEU A 150 2.67 -1.09 27.10
N ARG A 151 1.62 -1.80 26.72
CA ARG A 151 1.50 -3.27 26.80
C ARG A 151 1.85 -3.97 25.49
N LEU A 152 2.49 -3.28 24.53
CA LEU A 152 2.95 -3.90 23.29
C LEU A 152 4.06 -4.91 23.62
N ASP A 153 3.70 -6.19 23.70
CA ASP A 153 4.66 -7.27 23.77
C ASP A 153 5.28 -7.47 22.38
N ILE A 154 6.61 -7.37 22.31
CA ILE A 154 7.35 -7.57 21.06
C ILE A 154 7.35 -9.08 20.76
N SER A 155 6.74 -9.44 19.65
CA SER A 155 6.67 -10.81 19.15
C SER A 155 7.56 -11.03 17.93
N PRO A 156 7.92 -12.28 17.59
CA PRO A 156 8.59 -12.55 16.32
C PRO A 156 7.83 -12.04 15.09
N GLY A 157 6.48 -12.04 15.15
CA GLY A 157 5.61 -11.51 14.10
C GLY A 157 5.82 -10.02 13.84
N ASP A 158 6.14 -9.25 14.87
CA ASP A 158 6.42 -7.82 14.71
C ASP A 158 7.65 -7.58 13.83
N GLY A 159 8.72 -8.38 14.04
CA GLY A 159 9.91 -8.34 13.20
C GLY A 159 9.62 -8.74 11.75
N ILE A 160 8.75 -9.74 11.54
CA ILE A 160 8.33 -10.18 10.21
C ILE A 160 7.54 -9.07 9.50
N ILE A 161 6.58 -8.42 10.16
CA ILE A 161 5.81 -7.31 9.57
C ILE A 161 6.70 -6.10 9.29
N LEU A 162 7.66 -5.81 10.17
CA LEU A 162 8.63 -4.75 9.94
C LEU A 162 9.45 -5.01 8.67
N LEU A 163 9.89 -6.25 8.45
CA LEU A 163 10.56 -6.64 7.21
C LEU A 163 9.67 -6.41 5.98
N GLY A 164 8.39 -6.74 6.08
CA GLY A 164 7.39 -6.42 5.05
C GLY A 164 7.28 -4.92 4.79
N SER A 165 7.19 -4.11 5.85
CA SER A 165 7.15 -2.64 5.76
C SER A 165 8.40 -2.07 5.07
N LEU A 166 9.58 -2.57 5.40
CA LEU A 166 10.83 -2.21 4.73
C LEU A 166 10.85 -2.63 3.25
N ALA A 167 10.37 -3.84 2.95
CA ALA A 167 10.29 -4.34 1.57
C ALA A 167 9.36 -3.48 0.71
N TRP A 168 8.21 -3.07 1.26
CA TRP A 168 7.29 -2.16 0.58
C TRP A 168 7.87 -0.77 0.36
N ALA A 169 8.52 -0.19 1.38
CA ALA A 169 9.20 1.09 1.27
C ALA A 169 10.32 1.05 0.21
N LEU A 170 11.10 -0.04 0.19
CA LEU A 170 12.14 -0.27 -0.82
C LEU A 170 11.54 -0.44 -2.23
N ASN A 171 10.42 -1.16 -2.35
CA ASN A 171 9.69 -1.26 -3.62
C ASN A 171 9.30 0.12 -4.16
N MET A 172 8.78 1.01 -3.32
CA MET A 172 8.37 2.35 -3.73
C MET A 172 9.53 3.19 -4.28
N VAL A 173 10.63 3.24 -3.54
CA VAL A 173 11.82 4.02 -3.93
C VAL A 173 12.52 3.33 -5.11
N GLY A 174 12.66 2.01 -5.05
CA GLY A 174 13.27 1.21 -6.11
C GLY A 174 12.53 1.34 -7.44
N THR A 175 11.21 1.41 -7.42
CA THR A 175 10.39 1.63 -8.63
C THR A 175 10.81 2.91 -9.35
N ARG A 176 11.01 4.00 -8.65
CA ARG A 176 11.45 5.27 -9.27
C ARG A 176 12.92 5.26 -9.68
N ARG A 177 13.75 4.55 -8.94
CA ARG A 177 15.20 4.55 -9.15
C ARG A 177 15.65 3.58 -10.24
N TRP A 178 15.06 2.40 -10.30
CA TRP A 178 15.55 1.29 -11.14
C TRP A 178 14.75 1.08 -12.40
N VAL A 179 13.45 1.43 -12.41
CA VAL A 179 12.63 1.32 -13.62
C VAL A 179 12.84 2.56 -14.49
N ARG A 180 13.18 2.34 -15.77
CA ARG A 180 13.47 3.41 -16.73
C ARG A 180 12.61 3.29 -17.97
N ASN A 181 12.16 4.44 -18.49
CA ASN A 181 11.40 4.52 -19.76
C ASN A 181 10.19 3.57 -19.82
N ALA A 182 9.52 3.38 -18.69
CA ALA A 182 8.32 2.57 -18.56
C ALA A 182 7.16 3.39 -17.98
N THR A 183 5.94 3.05 -18.38
CA THR A 183 4.72 3.63 -17.84
C THR A 183 4.33 2.98 -16.50
N ALA A 184 3.46 3.63 -15.72
CA ALA A 184 2.88 3.03 -14.52
C ALA A 184 2.16 1.70 -14.81
N VAL A 185 1.52 1.60 -15.99
CA VAL A 185 0.86 0.36 -16.44
C VAL A 185 1.88 -0.75 -16.64
N GLU A 186 2.95 -0.50 -17.36
CA GLU A 186 4.03 -1.48 -17.60
C GLU A 186 4.68 -1.89 -16.28
N THR A 187 4.99 -0.91 -15.43
CA THR A 187 5.60 -1.16 -14.12
C THR A 187 4.72 -2.04 -13.24
N THR A 188 3.43 -1.71 -13.14
CA THR A 188 2.48 -2.52 -12.37
C THR A 188 2.36 -3.93 -12.93
N SER A 189 2.14 -4.05 -14.25
CA SER A 189 1.88 -5.34 -14.90
C SER A 189 3.07 -6.28 -14.81
N TYR A 190 4.27 -5.79 -15.11
CA TYR A 190 5.47 -6.63 -15.11
C TYR A 190 5.98 -6.94 -13.71
N SER A 191 5.93 -5.99 -12.77
CA SER A 191 6.30 -6.27 -11.38
C SER A 191 5.31 -7.24 -10.73
N MET A 192 4.01 -7.09 -10.97
CA MET A 192 3.00 -8.02 -10.45
C MET A 192 3.16 -9.41 -11.07
N LEU A 193 3.47 -9.51 -12.37
CA LEU A 193 3.78 -10.78 -13.02
C LEU A 193 4.93 -11.52 -12.33
N PHE A 194 6.07 -10.86 -12.12
CA PHE A 194 7.21 -11.50 -11.45
C PHE A 194 6.92 -11.82 -9.98
N GLY A 195 6.19 -10.98 -9.27
CA GLY A 195 5.75 -11.28 -7.91
C GLY A 195 4.80 -12.47 -7.85
N THR A 196 3.86 -12.57 -8.79
CA THR A 196 2.96 -13.74 -8.91
C THR A 196 3.75 -15.01 -9.22
N LEU A 197 4.68 -14.95 -10.18
CA LEU A 197 5.54 -16.10 -10.51
C LEU A 197 6.39 -16.55 -9.33
N ALA A 198 6.84 -15.63 -8.47
CA ALA A 198 7.59 -15.97 -7.26
C ALA A 198 6.70 -16.61 -6.16
N LEU A 199 5.39 -16.32 -6.12
CA LEU A 199 4.46 -16.97 -5.20
C LEU A 199 4.17 -18.42 -5.56
N LEU A 200 4.20 -18.79 -6.85
CA LEU A 200 3.85 -20.15 -7.29
C LEU A 200 4.70 -21.24 -6.65
N PRO A 201 6.06 -21.19 -6.70
CA PRO A 201 6.88 -22.21 -6.06
C PRO A 201 6.68 -22.24 -4.52
N LEU A 202 6.45 -21.09 -3.88
CA LEU A 202 6.19 -21.05 -2.44
C LEU A 202 4.87 -21.75 -2.09
N GLY A 203 3.82 -21.52 -2.88
CA GLY A 203 2.55 -22.22 -2.68
C GLY A 203 2.69 -23.74 -2.85
N MET A 204 3.45 -24.18 -3.87
CA MET A 204 3.70 -25.61 -4.11
C MET A 204 4.56 -26.28 -3.03
N LEU A 205 5.43 -25.50 -2.36
CA LEU A 205 6.31 -26.02 -1.31
C LEU A 205 5.66 -26.04 0.07
N PHE A 206 4.82 -25.06 0.39
CA PHE A 206 4.29 -24.86 1.76
C PHE A 206 2.80 -25.09 1.90
N GLU A 207 2.05 -25.08 0.79
CA GLU A 207 0.60 -25.29 0.74
C GLU A 207 0.26 -26.16 -0.47
N ASP A 208 -1.00 -26.56 -0.62
CA ASP A 208 -1.54 -27.13 -1.87
C ASP A 208 -2.55 -26.15 -2.49
N PRO A 209 -2.09 -25.23 -3.38
CA PRO A 209 -2.98 -24.24 -3.97
C PRO A 209 -4.13 -24.85 -4.78
N ARG A 210 -3.93 -26.04 -5.39
CA ARG A 210 -4.98 -26.69 -6.19
C ARG A 210 -6.10 -27.20 -5.29
N GLN A 211 -5.75 -27.90 -4.23
CA GLN A 211 -6.72 -28.39 -3.25
C GLN A 211 -7.40 -27.22 -2.54
N SER A 212 -6.64 -26.20 -2.14
CA SER A 212 -7.13 -25.01 -1.48
C SER A 212 -8.17 -24.27 -2.32
N LEU A 213 -7.88 -24.02 -3.61
CA LEU A 213 -8.83 -23.39 -4.51
C LEU A 213 -10.09 -24.24 -4.72
N ALA A 214 -9.92 -25.57 -4.90
CA ALA A 214 -11.07 -26.44 -5.11
C ALA A 214 -11.99 -26.57 -3.89
N ALA A 215 -11.45 -26.41 -2.68
CA ALA A 215 -12.19 -26.51 -1.43
C ALA A 215 -12.83 -25.20 -0.98
N ALA A 216 -12.38 -24.05 -1.50
CA ALA A 216 -12.85 -22.74 -1.07
C ALA A 216 -14.31 -22.49 -1.50
N PRO A 217 -15.15 -21.94 -0.62
CA PRO A 217 -16.53 -21.55 -0.98
C PRO A 217 -16.58 -20.47 -2.05
N LEU A 218 -17.66 -20.43 -2.85
CA LEU A 218 -17.85 -19.41 -3.90
C LEU A 218 -17.74 -17.96 -3.37
N GLY A 219 -18.20 -17.73 -2.14
CA GLY A 219 -18.07 -16.42 -1.49
C GLY A 219 -16.61 -15.98 -1.28
N VAL A 220 -15.71 -16.93 -1.04
CA VAL A 220 -14.26 -16.66 -0.93
C VAL A 220 -13.69 -16.25 -2.28
N HIS A 221 -14.02 -16.98 -3.35
CA HIS A 221 -13.61 -16.62 -4.72
C HIS A 221 -14.14 -15.24 -5.13
N ALA A 222 -15.38 -14.92 -4.77
CA ALA A 222 -15.95 -13.57 -5.03
C ALA A 222 -15.18 -12.47 -4.27
N ALA A 223 -14.80 -12.75 -3.01
CA ALA A 223 -13.99 -11.84 -2.20
C ALA A 223 -12.57 -11.68 -2.78
N VAL A 224 -11.95 -12.79 -3.23
CA VAL A 224 -10.65 -12.75 -3.92
C VAL A 224 -10.74 -11.98 -5.23
N ALA A 225 -11.80 -12.17 -6.04
CA ALA A 225 -12.01 -11.43 -7.27
C ALA A 225 -12.17 -9.92 -7.01
N TYR A 226 -12.88 -9.53 -5.95
CA TYR A 226 -12.93 -8.13 -5.49
C TYR A 226 -11.54 -7.60 -5.15
N LEU A 227 -10.74 -8.33 -4.36
CA LEU A 227 -9.37 -7.92 -4.02
C LEU A 227 -8.47 -7.88 -5.26
N ALA A 228 -8.64 -8.79 -6.20
CA ALA A 228 -7.87 -8.80 -7.45
C ALA A 228 -8.19 -7.55 -8.29
N LEU A 229 -9.46 -7.22 -8.46
CA LEU A 229 -9.89 -6.07 -9.26
C LEU A 229 -9.62 -4.74 -8.56
N CYS A 230 -10.15 -4.55 -7.36
CA CYS A 230 -10.10 -3.27 -6.65
C CYS A 230 -8.80 -3.09 -5.89
N GLY A 231 -8.44 -4.06 -5.05
CA GLY A 231 -7.27 -3.98 -4.17
C GLY A 231 -5.93 -4.27 -4.86
N SER A 232 -5.94 -4.90 -6.03
CA SER A 232 -4.71 -5.17 -6.78
C SER A 232 -4.68 -4.40 -8.09
N LEU A 233 -5.49 -4.71 -9.09
CA LEU A 233 -5.42 -4.08 -10.39
C LEU A 233 -5.59 -2.55 -10.30
N LEU A 234 -6.74 -2.08 -9.82
CA LEU A 234 -7.05 -0.64 -9.78
C LEU A 234 -6.16 0.09 -8.77
N ALA A 235 -6.02 -0.44 -7.55
CA ALA A 235 -5.25 0.23 -6.52
C ALA A 235 -3.77 0.40 -6.90
N TYR A 236 -3.11 -0.65 -7.40
CA TYR A 236 -1.71 -0.55 -7.80
C TYR A 236 -1.49 0.33 -9.02
N LEU A 237 -2.39 0.30 -10.02
CA LEU A 237 -2.31 1.22 -11.17
C LEU A 237 -2.39 2.68 -10.73
N LEU A 238 -3.34 3.00 -9.86
CA LEU A 238 -3.52 4.35 -9.32
C LEU A 238 -2.34 4.76 -8.45
N TRP A 239 -1.83 3.84 -7.62
CA TRP A 239 -0.70 4.07 -6.75
C TRP A 239 0.60 4.30 -7.51
N PHE A 240 0.96 3.45 -8.47
CA PHE A 240 2.18 3.63 -9.27
C PHE A 240 2.09 4.84 -10.20
N ASN A 241 0.90 5.20 -10.69
CA ASN A 241 0.70 6.48 -11.37
C ASN A 241 0.97 7.68 -10.43
N GLY A 242 0.49 7.59 -9.19
CA GLY A 242 0.81 8.56 -8.14
C GLY A 242 2.31 8.61 -7.86
N LEU A 243 2.96 7.46 -7.68
CA LEU A 243 4.38 7.34 -7.42
C LEU A 243 5.24 8.01 -8.52
N GLU A 244 4.87 7.81 -9.78
CA GLU A 244 5.51 8.44 -10.93
C GLU A 244 5.34 9.97 -10.93
N LYS A 245 4.13 10.47 -10.59
CA LYS A 245 3.76 11.89 -10.73
C LYS A 245 4.13 12.75 -9.52
N ILE A 246 3.95 12.23 -8.32
CA ILE A 246 4.11 13.02 -7.08
C ILE A 246 5.29 12.58 -6.22
N GLY A 247 5.93 11.47 -6.55
CA GLY A 247 7.15 10.98 -5.90
C GLY A 247 6.91 10.05 -4.73
N SER A 248 7.98 9.33 -4.32
CA SER A 248 7.93 8.24 -3.34
C SER A 248 7.40 8.69 -1.98
N VAL A 249 8.01 9.73 -1.40
CA VAL A 249 7.67 10.21 -0.06
C VAL A 249 6.24 10.77 0.01
N ARG A 250 5.84 11.57 -1.01
CA ARG A 250 4.48 12.14 -1.03
C ARG A 250 3.41 11.07 -1.21
N THR A 251 3.67 10.06 -2.04
CA THR A 251 2.74 8.94 -2.24
C THR A 251 2.65 8.11 -0.96
N ALA A 252 3.79 7.78 -0.33
CA ALA A 252 3.84 6.96 0.88
C ALA A 252 3.00 7.51 2.03
N ILE A 253 2.97 8.84 2.22
CA ILE A 253 2.21 9.50 3.29
C ILE A 253 0.71 9.17 3.22
N PHE A 254 0.17 9.02 2.00
CA PHE A 254 -1.24 8.65 1.83
C PHE A 254 -1.56 7.24 2.33
N PHE A 255 -0.55 6.37 2.49
CA PHE A 255 -0.76 5.04 3.06
C PHE A 255 -1.36 5.11 4.48
N ASN A 256 -1.07 6.17 5.23
CA ASN A 256 -1.64 6.40 6.55
C ASN A 256 -3.17 6.63 6.54
N LEU A 257 -3.79 6.88 5.39
CA LEU A 257 -5.25 6.94 5.26
C LEU A 257 -5.91 5.55 5.29
N ALA A 258 -5.17 4.45 5.10
CA ALA A 258 -5.75 3.12 5.07
C ALA A 258 -6.51 2.77 6.37
N PRO A 259 -5.98 2.99 7.59
CA PRO A 259 -6.73 2.77 8.83
C PRO A 259 -7.98 3.64 8.94
N VAL A 260 -7.94 4.87 8.43
CA VAL A 260 -9.10 5.79 8.40
C VAL A 260 -10.21 5.21 7.52
N PHE A 261 -9.86 4.70 6.35
CA PHE A 261 -10.82 4.06 5.46
C PHE A 261 -11.32 2.72 6.00
N THR A 262 -10.46 1.93 6.67
CA THR A 262 -10.88 0.70 7.36
C THR A 262 -11.93 1.03 8.42
N MET A 263 -11.72 2.07 9.22
CA MET A 263 -12.68 2.56 10.20
C MET A 263 -13.99 3.05 9.55
N LEU A 264 -13.89 3.79 8.44
CA LEU A 264 -15.07 4.25 7.71
C LEU A 264 -15.94 3.07 7.23
N VAL A 265 -15.31 2.04 6.67
CA VAL A 265 -16.02 0.83 6.23
C VAL A 265 -16.64 0.09 7.42
N ALA A 266 -15.92 -0.03 8.54
CA ALA A 266 -16.44 -0.63 9.77
C ALA A 266 -17.66 0.15 10.29
N THR A 267 -17.68 1.47 10.16
CA THR A 267 -18.83 2.31 10.53
C THR A 267 -20.07 1.98 9.69
N LEU A 268 -19.89 1.76 8.38
CA LEU A 268 -20.98 1.37 7.48
C LEU A 268 -21.55 -0.03 7.80
N THR A 269 -20.76 -0.87 8.46
CA THR A 269 -21.17 -2.22 8.92
C THR A 269 -21.68 -2.24 10.38
N GLY A 270 -21.94 -1.07 10.98
CA GLY A 270 -22.56 -0.93 12.28
C GLY A 270 -21.62 -0.70 13.47
N HIS A 271 -20.31 -0.57 13.23
CA HIS A 271 -19.35 -0.22 14.27
C HIS A 271 -19.24 1.29 14.42
N THR A 272 -19.76 1.87 15.52
CA THR A 272 -19.64 3.30 15.77
C THR A 272 -18.22 3.68 16.23
N PRO A 273 -17.52 4.59 15.52
CA PRO A 273 -16.20 5.02 15.96
C PRO A 273 -16.30 5.85 17.24
N ASN A 274 -15.34 5.68 18.15
CA ASN A 274 -15.23 6.51 19.33
C ASN A 274 -14.55 7.86 19.02
N LEU A 275 -14.58 8.79 20.01
CA LEU A 275 -14.00 10.13 19.86
C LEU A 275 -12.50 10.10 19.53
N TRP A 276 -11.73 9.14 20.06
CA TRP A 276 -10.31 9.01 19.81
C TRP A 276 -10.01 8.58 18.39
N GLN A 277 -10.82 7.68 17.85
CA GLN A 277 -10.73 7.26 16.45
C GLN A 277 -11.04 8.42 15.51
N LEU A 278 -12.06 9.23 15.82
CA LEU A 278 -12.38 10.44 15.04
C LEU A 278 -11.26 11.49 15.12
N ALA A 279 -10.73 11.74 16.31
CA ALA A 279 -9.61 12.65 16.52
C ALA A 279 -8.35 12.17 15.78
N GLY A 280 -8.03 10.89 15.87
CA GLY A 280 -6.92 10.28 15.17
C GLY A 280 -7.06 10.37 13.64
N ALA A 281 -8.26 10.11 13.10
CA ALA A 281 -8.55 10.27 11.68
C ALA A 281 -8.36 11.73 11.22
N ALA A 282 -8.85 12.70 11.98
CA ALA A 282 -8.64 14.13 11.70
C ALA A 282 -7.13 14.47 11.69
N TRP A 283 -6.38 13.92 12.66
CA TRP A 283 -4.94 14.11 12.76
C TRP A 283 -4.16 13.49 11.58
N VAL A 284 -4.55 12.30 11.12
CA VAL A 284 -4.00 11.68 9.90
C VAL A 284 -4.23 12.57 8.68
N ILE A 285 -5.47 13.03 8.50
CA ILE A 285 -5.83 13.90 7.38
C ILE A 285 -5.00 15.19 7.41
N LEU A 286 -4.86 15.82 8.58
CA LEU A 286 -4.00 16.99 8.75
C LEU A 286 -2.55 16.69 8.36
N GLY A 287 -1.99 15.56 8.81
CA GLY A 287 -0.65 15.13 8.47
C GLY A 287 -0.47 14.96 6.96
N VAL A 288 -1.42 14.34 6.27
CA VAL A 288 -1.42 14.17 4.82
C VAL A 288 -1.49 15.54 4.10
N LEU A 289 -2.33 16.46 4.56
CA LEU A 289 -2.47 17.81 3.98
C LEU A 289 -1.18 18.63 4.16
N LEU A 290 -0.54 18.57 5.33
CA LEU A 290 0.74 19.22 5.60
C LEU A 290 1.85 18.69 4.68
N ALA A 291 2.00 17.38 4.64
CA ALA A 291 3.07 16.73 3.90
C ALA A 291 2.91 16.82 2.38
N SER A 292 1.67 16.79 1.87
CA SER A 292 1.38 16.96 0.43
C SER A 292 1.59 18.39 -0.06
N GLY A 293 1.66 19.36 0.84
CA GLY A 293 1.74 20.80 0.53
C GLY A 293 0.40 21.39 0.07
N ALA A 294 -0.71 20.68 0.26
CA ALA A 294 -2.03 21.17 -0.12
C ALA A 294 -2.41 22.44 0.63
N LEU A 295 -2.06 22.55 1.91
CA LEU A 295 -2.32 23.75 2.72
C LEU A 295 -1.62 25.01 2.21
N ARG A 296 -0.43 24.89 1.60
CA ARG A 296 0.28 26.04 1.00
C ARG A 296 -0.42 26.57 -0.26
N ARG A 297 -1.19 25.75 -0.94
CA ARG A 297 -1.96 26.14 -2.13
C ARG A 297 -3.31 26.75 -1.78
N LEU A 298 -3.82 26.46 -0.58
CA LEU A 298 -5.07 27.02 -0.05
C LEU A 298 -4.85 28.36 0.69
N ALA A 299 -3.61 28.66 1.10
CA ALA A 299 -3.28 29.96 1.64
C ALA A 299 -3.44 31.04 0.55
N PRO A 300 -4.29 32.06 0.74
CA PRO A 300 -4.43 33.12 -0.24
C PRO A 300 -3.07 33.80 -0.45
N ALA A 301 -2.79 34.19 -1.70
CA ALA A 301 -1.56 34.92 -2.09
C ALA A 301 -1.55 36.34 -1.48
N HIS A 302 -1.51 36.42 -0.15
CA HIS A 302 -1.37 37.66 0.59
C HIS A 302 0.10 37.84 0.95
N SER A 303 0.91 38.35 0.02
CA SER A 303 2.09 39.19 0.30
C SER A 303 3.00 39.45 -0.93
N ALA A 304 2.43 39.57 -2.13
CA ALA A 304 3.22 40.05 -3.27
C ALA A 304 3.02 41.55 -3.54
N ALA A 305 2.53 42.29 -2.55
CA ALA A 305 2.33 43.73 -2.67
C ALA A 305 2.92 44.44 -1.45
N ARG A 306 4.25 44.49 -1.34
CA ARG A 306 5.02 45.50 -0.59
C ARG A 306 6.51 45.28 -0.85
N GLN A 307 7.00 45.83 -1.94
CA GLN A 307 8.34 46.44 -1.95
C GLN A 307 8.21 47.76 -2.68
N PRO A 308 8.60 48.89 -2.02
CA PRO A 308 8.64 50.20 -2.63
C PRO A 308 9.75 50.33 -3.65
#